data_360dff6666881a71244fa6c6a98b1dcf
#
_entry.id   360dff6666881a71244fa6c6a98b1dcf
#
_cell.length_a   1.000
_cell.length_b   1.000
_cell.length_c   1.000
_cell.angle_alpha   90.00
_cell.angle_beta   90.00
_cell.angle_gamma   90.00
#
_symmetry.space_group_name_H-M   'P 1'
#
loop_
_entity.id
_entity.type
_entity.pdbx_description
1 polymer ?
#
loop_
_entity_poly.entity_id
_entity_poly.type
_entity_poly.pdbx_seq_one_letter_code
_entity_poly.pdbx_strand_id
1 'polypeptide(L)'
;VSPSYFLDDKPESNPVGVPCSRIEARYKLIVGRPSLKLNIVNSISEQAKIEIAGILVSPLALGDVVLSDNEKDLGCALIGFGAGVTTISVYKGGKLASLSVVPFGGNLITKDITNLRVVESEAERLKITYGSAKADRDNDMTIQVSLADGMGLREIKLAELNGVIEARMDEILENVYARLEATGLMSVLGAGIVITGGGAALKNLPAVMSERLKMEVRYSAVRKGVVASGDLVVASNPEYAVAVGLLAKGTKNCALYIPPKPEPKIEPVVEPEPTVEPTPEPEPVKEKPKKEKKKGPGLFGRLTKGIDTFGKTLFDDDDNESK
;
A
#
# COMPACT_ATOMS: atom_id res chain seq x y z
N VAL A 1 2.73 7.50 10.06
CA VAL A 1 1.29 7.75 9.85
C VAL A 1 0.59 8.00 11.18
N SER A 2 -0.62 8.61 11.13
CA SER A 2 -1.51 8.82 12.28
C SER A 2 -0.80 9.50 13.48
N PRO A 3 -0.24 10.71 13.33
CA PRO A 3 0.40 11.41 14.44
C PRO A 3 -0.61 11.68 15.57
N SER A 4 -0.14 11.56 16.81
CA SER A 4 -0.85 12.01 17.99
C SER A 4 0.04 13.00 18.71
N TYR A 5 -0.49 14.19 19.00
CA TYR A 5 0.25 15.26 19.63
C TYR A 5 -0.18 15.42 21.07
N PHE A 6 0.77 15.77 21.92
CA PHE A 6 0.56 16.10 23.31
C PHE A 6 1.29 17.41 23.60
N LEU A 7 0.57 18.40 24.12
CA LEU A 7 1.11 19.68 24.54
C LEU A 7 1.04 19.74 26.06
N ASP A 8 2.20 19.88 26.71
CA ASP A 8 2.32 19.84 28.18
C ASP A 8 1.55 18.65 28.78
N ASP A 9 1.77 17.45 28.20
CA ASP A 9 1.16 16.16 28.53
C ASP A 9 -0.37 16.04 28.28
N LYS A 10 -1.00 17.05 27.66
CA LYS A 10 -2.41 17.01 27.26
C LYS A 10 -2.53 16.66 25.78
N PRO A 11 -3.47 15.76 25.40
CA PRO A 11 -3.68 15.41 23.99
C PRO A 11 -4.25 16.61 23.23
N GLU A 12 -3.68 16.89 22.06
CA GLU A 12 -4.10 17.96 21.17
C GLU A 12 -4.24 17.43 19.74
N SER A 13 -5.35 17.76 19.09
CA SER A 13 -5.61 17.33 17.71
C SER A 13 -4.90 18.19 16.67
N ASN A 14 -4.79 19.49 16.93
CA ASN A 14 -4.11 20.43 16.06
C ASN A 14 -3.15 21.32 16.88
N PRO A 15 -1.85 20.99 16.93
CA PRO A 15 -0.87 21.72 17.75
C PRO A 15 -0.44 23.05 17.15
N VAL A 16 -0.85 23.37 15.90
CA VAL A 16 -0.38 24.57 15.21
C VAL A 16 -0.95 25.82 15.86
N GLY A 17 -0.05 26.73 16.31
CA GLY A 17 -0.43 27.99 16.92
C GLY A 17 -0.83 27.91 18.40
N VAL A 18 -0.80 26.72 19.01
CA VAL A 18 -1.08 26.56 20.44
C VAL A 18 0.21 26.75 21.25
N PRO A 19 0.28 27.72 22.19
CA PRO A 19 1.46 27.91 23.02
C PRO A 19 1.63 26.76 24.00
N CYS A 20 2.86 26.22 24.09
CA CYS A 20 3.20 25.16 25.04
C CYS A 20 4.68 25.23 25.40
N SER A 21 5.05 24.65 26.54
CA SER A 21 6.44 24.49 26.97
C SER A 21 7.06 23.22 26.41
N ARG A 22 6.24 22.18 26.19
CA ARG A 22 6.68 20.88 25.67
C ARG A 22 5.69 20.34 24.66
N ILE A 23 6.20 19.91 23.49
CA ILE A 23 5.43 19.17 22.51
C ILE A 23 5.97 17.75 22.39
N GLU A 24 5.07 16.76 22.43
CA GLU A 24 5.37 15.37 22.16
C GLU A 24 4.52 14.92 20.96
N ALA A 25 5.16 14.28 19.97
CA ALA A 25 4.50 13.71 18.82
C ALA A 25 4.77 12.22 18.75
N ARG A 26 3.71 11.41 18.79
CA ARG A 26 3.78 9.93 18.66
C ARG A 26 3.32 9.53 17.26
N TYR A 27 4.12 8.72 16.58
CA TYR A 27 3.87 8.26 15.22
C TYR A 27 3.78 6.74 15.17
N LYS A 28 3.00 6.23 14.23
CA LYS A 28 3.11 4.84 13.79
C LYS A 28 4.04 4.78 12.58
N LEU A 29 5.07 3.95 12.66
CA LEU A 29 5.98 3.69 11.55
C LEU A 29 5.57 2.40 10.85
N ILE A 30 5.34 2.47 9.53
CA ILE A 30 5.10 1.30 8.70
C ILE A 30 6.40 0.97 8.00
N VAL A 31 6.94 -0.21 8.29
CA VAL A 31 8.20 -0.69 7.74
C VAL A 31 7.91 -1.83 6.77
N GLY A 32 8.53 -1.79 5.60
CA GLY A 32 8.45 -2.83 4.59
C GLY A 32 9.84 -3.30 4.15
N ARG A 33 9.92 -4.49 3.58
CA ARG A 33 11.19 -5.00 3.01
C ARG A 33 11.62 -4.12 1.83
N PRO A 34 12.90 -3.71 1.74
CA PRO A 34 13.41 -2.88 0.64
C PRO A 34 13.16 -3.50 -0.75
N SER A 35 13.19 -4.84 -0.85
CA SER A 35 12.91 -5.58 -2.09
C SER A 35 11.53 -5.30 -2.68
N LEU A 36 10.51 -5.05 -1.85
CA LEU A 36 9.17 -4.71 -2.33
C LEU A 36 9.19 -3.41 -3.13
N LYS A 37 9.83 -2.37 -2.58
CA LYS A 37 10.00 -1.09 -3.29
C LYS A 37 10.81 -1.26 -4.56
N LEU A 38 11.92 -1.98 -4.49
CA LEU A 38 12.80 -2.21 -5.63
C LEU A 38 12.06 -2.94 -6.77
N ASN A 39 11.28 -3.99 -6.45
CA ASN A 39 10.50 -4.73 -7.44
C ASN A 39 9.46 -3.84 -8.14
N ILE A 40 8.78 -2.96 -7.40
CA ILE A 40 7.82 -2.00 -7.97
C ILE A 40 8.54 -1.03 -8.92
N VAL A 41 9.66 -0.45 -8.47
CA VAL A 41 10.45 0.48 -9.28
C VAL A 41 10.96 -0.20 -10.54
N ASN A 42 11.55 -1.39 -10.42
CA ASN A 42 12.05 -2.12 -11.58
C ASN A 42 10.94 -2.47 -12.58
N SER A 43 9.78 -2.92 -12.10
CA SER A 43 8.67 -3.30 -12.99
C SER A 43 8.07 -2.10 -13.71
N ILE A 44 7.91 -0.97 -13.04
CA ILE A 44 7.22 0.20 -13.59
C ILE A 44 8.20 1.12 -14.31
N SER A 45 9.28 1.54 -13.64
CA SER A 45 10.19 2.53 -14.24
C SER A 45 11.16 1.90 -15.23
N GLU A 46 11.74 0.72 -14.89
CA GLU A 46 12.77 0.13 -15.73
C GLU A 46 12.20 -0.69 -16.89
N GLN A 47 11.16 -1.49 -16.64
CA GLN A 47 10.58 -2.34 -17.68
C GLN A 47 9.48 -1.65 -18.45
N ALA A 48 8.49 -1.06 -17.79
CA ALA A 48 7.38 -0.37 -18.44
C ALA A 48 7.72 1.06 -18.88
N LYS A 49 8.85 1.64 -18.44
CA LYS A 49 9.29 3.00 -18.75
C LYS A 49 8.27 4.08 -18.36
N ILE A 50 7.56 3.84 -17.28
CA ILE A 50 6.56 4.77 -16.72
C ILE A 50 7.16 5.45 -15.48
N GLU A 51 7.01 6.77 -15.39
CA GLU A 51 7.46 7.53 -14.22
C GLU A 51 6.55 7.24 -13.01
N ILE A 52 7.17 6.97 -11.86
CA ILE A 52 6.45 6.75 -10.60
C ILE A 52 6.28 8.09 -9.88
N ALA A 53 5.06 8.60 -9.84
CA ALA A 53 4.71 9.81 -9.10
C ALA A 53 4.78 9.65 -7.57
N GLY A 54 4.57 8.44 -7.07
CA GLY A 54 4.64 8.13 -5.63
C GLY A 54 4.35 6.67 -5.33
N ILE A 55 4.71 6.25 -4.13
CA ILE A 55 4.42 4.91 -3.61
C ILE A 55 3.60 5.06 -2.33
N LEU A 56 2.45 4.43 -2.30
CA LEU A 56 1.50 4.49 -1.18
C LEU A 56 1.30 3.10 -0.57
N VAL A 57 1.02 3.09 0.71
CA VAL A 57 0.61 1.86 1.40
C VAL A 57 -0.87 1.62 1.11
N SER A 58 -1.19 0.58 0.36
CA SER A 58 -2.54 0.31 -0.16
C SER A 58 -3.64 0.26 0.90
N PRO A 59 -3.48 -0.33 2.10
CA PRO A 59 -4.50 -0.29 3.14
C PRO A 59 -4.88 1.11 3.60
N LEU A 60 -3.94 2.08 3.57
CA LEU A 60 -4.24 3.47 3.92
C LEU A 60 -5.09 4.14 2.85
N ALA A 61 -4.68 4.01 1.59
CA ALA A 61 -5.44 4.54 0.47
C ALA A 61 -6.86 3.95 0.41
N LEU A 62 -6.96 2.63 0.63
CA LEU A 62 -8.21 1.90 0.69
C LEU A 62 -9.11 2.41 1.82
N GLY A 63 -8.59 2.55 3.04
CA GLY A 63 -9.35 3.03 4.19
C GLY A 63 -9.94 4.43 4.00
N ASP A 64 -9.31 5.26 3.19
CA ASP A 64 -9.80 6.61 2.92
C ASP A 64 -10.98 6.65 1.93
N VAL A 65 -11.16 5.63 1.12
CA VAL A 65 -12.25 5.59 0.13
C VAL A 65 -13.42 4.68 0.52
N VAL A 66 -13.21 3.69 1.42
CA VAL A 66 -14.25 2.73 1.80
C VAL A 66 -14.78 2.89 3.22
N LEU A 67 -14.05 3.59 4.11
CA LEU A 67 -14.47 3.83 5.49
C LEU A 67 -14.94 5.28 5.64
N SER A 68 -16.06 5.48 6.31
CA SER A 68 -16.49 6.79 6.76
C SER A 68 -15.67 7.26 7.97
N ASP A 69 -15.66 8.56 8.22
CA ASP A 69 -14.98 9.13 9.37
C ASP A 69 -15.61 8.63 10.69
N ASN A 70 -16.95 8.47 10.71
CA ASN A 70 -17.66 7.90 11.84
C ASN A 70 -17.26 6.46 12.15
N GLU A 71 -17.07 5.62 11.12
CA GLU A 71 -16.59 4.23 11.32
C GLU A 71 -15.15 4.20 11.85
N LYS A 72 -14.27 5.05 11.31
CA LYS A 72 -12.90 5.18 11.82
C LYS A 72 -12.87 5.67 13.26
N ASP A 73 -13.77 6.57 13.63
CA ASP A 73 -13.84 7.14 14.99
C ASP A 73 -14.42 6.13 15.98
N LEU A 74 -15.56 5.53 15.65
CA LEU A 74 -16.23 4.50 16.46
C LEU A 74 -15.35 3.26 16.66
N GLY A 75 -14.51 2.97 15.71
CA GLY A 75 -13.62 1.81 15.66
C GLY A 75 -14.13 0.74 14.70
N CYS A 76 -13.29 0.36 13.74
CA CYS A 76 -13.59 -0.70 12.77
C CYS A 76 -12.31 -1.44 12.36
N ALA A 77 -12.48 -2.67 11.88
CA ALA A 77 -11.43 -3.42 11.20
C ALA A 77 -11.73 -3.46 9.70
N LEU A 78 -10.74 -3.09 8.89
CA LEU A 78 -10.79 -3.23 7.43
C LEU A 78 -9.89 -4.41 7.04
N ILE A 79 -10.50 -5.45 6.46
CA ILE A 79 -9.80 -6.68 6.08
C ILE A 79 -9.83 -6.82 4.56
N GLY A 80 -8.64 -6.82 3.95
CA GLY A 80 -8.47 -6.98 2.52
C GLY A 80 -8.01 -8.40 2.19
N PHE A 81 -8.88 -9.21 1.58
CA PHE A 81 -8.55 -10.55 1.10
C PHE A 81 -7.97 -10.46 -0.31
N GLY A 82 -6.64 -10.41 -0.40
CA GLY A 82 -5.92 -10.40 -1.67
C GLY A 82 -5.63 -11.80 -2.21
N ALA A 83 -4.95 -11.87 -3.36
CA ALA A 83 -4.53 -13.13 -3.96
C ALA A 83 -3.44 -13.83 -3.13
N GLY A 84 -2.39 -13.12 -2.73
CA GLY A 84 -1.26 -13.70 -1.97
C GLY A 84 -1.29 -13.42 -0.47
N VAL A 85 -1.97 -12.38 -0.04
CA VAL A 85 -1.96 -11.92 1.37
C VAL A 85 -3.33 -11.43 1.80
N THR A 86 -3.59 -11.52 3.10
CA THR A 86 -4.72 -10.85 3.74
C THR A 86 -4.21 -9.73 4.61
N THR A 87 -4.70 -8.51 4.39
CA THR A 87 -4.31 -7.31 5.15
C THR A 87 -5.38 -6.97 6.19
N ILE A 88 -4.96 -6.55 7.37
CA ILE A 88 -5.84 -6.21 8.49
C ILE A 88 -5.45 -4.83 8.99
N SER A 89 -6.34 -3.86 8.84
CA SER A 89 -6.16 -2.48 9.29
C SER A 89 -7.22 -2.17 10.33
N VAL A 90 -6.81 -1.81 11.54
CA VAL A 90 -7.71 -1.44 12.63
C VAL A 90 -7.68 0.07 12.81
N TYR A 91 -8.86 0.69 12.79
CA TYR A 91 -9.03 2.11 13.01
C TYR A 91 -9.75 2.37 14.33
N LYS A 92 -9.36 3.43 15.04
CA LYS A 92 -10.00 3.91 16.26
C LYS A 92 -9.70 5.39 16.47
N GLY A 93 -10.70 6.16 16.88
CA GLY A 93 -10.54 7.61 17.10
C GLY A 93 -10.07 8.34 15.83
N GLY A 94 -10.62 7.98 14.67
CA GLY A 94 -10.27 8.56 13.37
C GLY A 94 -8.88 8.17 12.83
N LYS A 95 -8.10 7.35 13.54
CA LYS A 95 -6.69 7.05 13.22
C LYS A 95 -6.46 5.57 13.02
N LEU A 96 -5.46 5.23 12.18
CA LEU A 96 -4.98 3.86 12.07
C LEU A 96 -4.35 3.43 13.40
N ALA A 97 -4.96 2.48 14.08
CA ALA A 97 -4.49 1.92 15.34
C ALA A 97 -3.53 0.76 15.16
N SER A 98 -3.78 -0.14 14.19
CA SER A 98 -2.92 -1.28 13.88
C SER A 98 -2.97 -1.61 12.39
N LEU A 99 -1.87 -2.13 11.87
CA LEU A 99 -1.78 -2.69 10.52
C LEU A 99 -0.98 -3.99 10.61
N SER A 100 -1.56 -5.06 10.12
CA SER A 100 -0.89 -6.36 10.03
C SER A 100 -1.19 -7.05 8.70
N VAL A 101 -0.35 -8.01 8.35
CA VAL A 101 -0.47 -8.79 7.11
C VAL A 101 -0.34 -10.26 7.47
N VAL A 102 -1.28 -11.05 6.96
CA VAL A 102 -1.25 -12.51 7.01
C VAL A 102 -0.78 -12.99 5.64
N PRO A 103 0.26 -13.86 5.53
CA PRO A 103 0.81 -14.31 4.24
C PRO A 103 -0.05 -15.41 3.59
N PHE A 104 -1.36 -15.33 3.75
CA PHE A 104 -2.35 -16.22 3.19
C PHE A 104 -3.39 -15.41 2.42
N GLY A 105 -3.75 -15.89 1.22
CA GLY A 105 -4.73 -15.25 0.35
C GLY A 105 -5.39 -16.25 -0.59
N GLY A 106 -6.15 -15.75 -1.54
CA GLY A 106 -6.97 -16.54 -2.45
C GLY A 106 -6.20 -17.58 -3.29
N ASN A 107 -4.91 -17.36 -3.55
CA ASN A 107 -4.07 -18.30 -4.30
C ASN A 107 -3.85 -19.62 -3.54
N LEU A 108 -3.85 -19.61 -2.21
CA LEU A 108 -3.76 -20.85 -1.42
C LEU A 108 -5.02 -21.68 -1.58
N ILE A 109 -6.20 -21.03 -1.60
CA ILE A 109 -7.47 -21.72 -1.88
C ILE A 109 -7.42 -22.37 -3.28
N THR A 110 -6.98 -21.62 -4.29
CA THR A 110 -6.84 -22.15 -5.66
C THR A 110 -5.90 -23.35 -5.70
N LYS A 111 -4.76 -23.25 -5.00
CA LYS A 111 -3.80 -24.35 -4.90
C LYS A 111 -4.39 -25.58 -4.22
N ASP A 112 -5.18 -25.42 -3.17
CA ASP A 112 -5.82 -26.55 -2.51
C ASP A 112 -6.87 -27.22 -3.40
N ILE A 113 -7.61 -26.44 -4.20
CA ILE A 113 -8.55 -26.98 -5.17
C ILE A 113 -7.85 -27.84 -6.22
N THR A 114 -6.58 -27.59 -6.57
CA THR A 114 -5.84 -28.45 -7.51
C THR A 114 -5.69 -29.89 -7.02
N ASN A 115 -5.79 -30.13 -5.69
CA ASN A 115 -5.79 -31.48 -5.12
C ASN A 115 -7.00 -32.32 -5.61
N LEU A 116 -8.05 -31.68 -6.12
CA LEU A 116 -9.15 -32.32 -6.81
C LEU A 116 -8.78 -32.75 -8.24
N ARG A 117 -7.49 -32.81 -8.59
CA ARG A 117 -6.93 -33.21 -9.89
C ARG A 117 -7.39 -32.32 -11.04
N VAL A 118 -7.47 -31.03 -10.82
CA VAL A 118 -7.75 -30.02 -11.84
C VAL A 118 -6.54 -29.11 -12.01
N VAL A 119 -6.37 -28.51 -13.18
CA VAL A 119 -5.32 -27.52 -13.42
C VAL A 119 -5.60 -26.22 -12.68
N GLU A 120 -4.57 -25.43 -12.39
CA GLU A 120 -4.69 -24.21 -11.59
C GLU A 120 -5.68 -23.19 -12.19
N SER A 121 -5.68 -23.03 -13.51
CA SER A 121 -6.63 -22.13 -14.20
C SER A 121 -8.09 -22.58 -14.02
N GLU A 122 -8.34 -23.88 -14.04
CA GLU A 122 -9.66 -24.44 -13.80
C GLU A 122 -10.04 -24.32 -12.31
N ALA A 123 -9.09 -24.59 -11.40
CA ALA A 123 -9.27 -24.39 -9.96
C ALA A 123 -9.67 -22.94 -9.63
N GLU A 124 -9.02 -21.95 -10.26
CA GLU A 124 -9.37 -20.54 -10.09
C GLU A 124 -10.79 -20.25 -10.63
N ARG A 125 -11.13 -20.78 -11.82
CA ARG A 125 -12.47 -20.65 -12.39
C ARG A 125 -13.55 -21.24 -11.47
N LEU A 126 -13.29 -22.43 -10.92
CA LEU A 126 -14.20 -23.10 -9.98
C LEU A 126 -14.41 -22.30 -8.70
N LYS A 127 -13.34 -21.78 -8.13
CA LYS A 127 -13.37 -20.91 -6.94
C LYS A 127 -14.24 -19.69 -7.18
N ILE A 128 -14.03 -18.98 -8.30
CA ILE A 128 -14.76 -17.75 -8.63
C ILE A 128 -16.24 -18.05 -8.89
N THR A 129 -16.54 -19.11 -9.64
CA THR A 129 -17.91 -19.39 -10.11
C THR A 129 -18.77 -20.04 -9.02
N TYR A 130 -18.22 -21.03 -8.32
CA TYR A 130 -18.97 -21.91 -7.42
C TYR A 130 -18.53 -21.81 -5.97
N GLY A 131 -17.40 -21.15 -5.69
CA GLY A 131 -16.79 -21.13 -4.36
C GLY A 131 -17.67 -20.51 -3.28
N SER A 132 -17.69 -21.17 -2.13
CA SER A 132 -18.36 -20.72 -0.91
C SER A 132 -17.45 -20.95 0.30
N ALA A 133 -17.43 -19.97 1.22
CA ALA A 133 -16.72 -20.09 2.50
C ALA A 133 -17.40 -21.08 3.47
N LYS A 134 -18.58 -21.57 3.14
CA LYS A 134 -19.32 -22.58 3.93
C LYS A 134 -19.81 -23.65 2.95
N ALA A 135 -19.42 -24.88 3.22
CA ALA A 135 -19.88 -26.02 2.44
C ALA A 135 -21.31 -26.40 2.85
N ASP A 136 -22.16 -26.57 1.86
CA ASP A 136 -23.45 -27.24 2.02
C ASP A 136 -23.24 -28.72 1.76
N ARG A 137 -23.17 -29.53 2.81
CA ARG A 137 -22.85 -30.96 2.75
C ARG A 137 -23.98 -31.81 2.24
N ASP A 138 -25.20 -31.28 2.28
CA ASP A 138 -26.41 -31.95 1.79
C ASP A 138 -26.67 -31.66 0.31
N ASN A 139 -25.84 -30.85 -0.31
CA ASN A 139 -25.93 -30.46 -1.71
C ASN A 139 -25.30 -31.52 -2.63
N ASP A 140 -26.13 -32.29 -3.32
CA ASP A 140 -25.70 -33.32 -4.26
C ASP A 140 -25.38 -32.78 -5.67
N MET A 141 -25.38 -31.46 -5.88
CA MET A 141 -25.03 -30.86 -7.18
C MET A 141 -23.62 -31.27 -7.60
N THR A 142 -23.48 -31.70 -8.84
CA THR A 142 -22.19 -31.99 -9.47
C THR A 142 -21.86 -30.95 -10.53
N ILE A 143 -20.58 -30.69 -10.70
CA ILE A 143 -20.02 -29.79 -11.73
C ILE A 143 -19.05 -30.58 -12.59
N GLN A 144 -19.10 -30.36 -13.91
CA GLN A 144 -18.14 -30.94 -14.84
C GLN A 144 -16.89 -30.08 -14.89
N VAL A 145 -15.74 -30.73 -14.74
CA VAL A 145 -14.42 -30.11 -14.77
C VAL A 145 -13.52 -30.82 -15.77
N SER A 146 -12.65 -30.06 -16.42
CA SER A 146 -11.63 -30.61 -17.28
C SER A 146 -10.52 -31.25 -16.44
N LEU A 147 -10.13 -32.48 -16.81
CA LEU A 147 -9.00 -33.17 -16.20
C LEU A 147 -7.67 -32.43 -16.52
N ALA A 148 -6.71 -32.60 -15.63
CA ALA A 148 -5.39 -31.99 -15.77
C ALA A 148 -4.61 -32.46 -17.01
N ASP A 149 -4.92 -33.66 -17.52
CA ASP A 149 -4.38 -34.26 -18.75
C ASP A 149 -5.04 -33.74 -20.04
N GLY A 150 -6.13 -32.97 -19.91
CA GLY A 150 -6.90 -32.44 -21.03
C GLY A 150 -7.71 -33.52 -21.81
N MET A 151 -7.70 -34.77 -21.34
CA MET A 151 -8.28 -35.89 -22.07
C MET A 151 -9.69 -36.29 -21.62
N GLY A 152 -10.35 -35.51 -20.80
CA GLY A 152 -11.69 -35.85 -20.37
C GLY A 152 -12.34 -34.83 -19.45
N LEU A 153 -13.62 -35.10 -19.18
CA LEU A 153 -14.40 -34.39 -18.17
C LEU A 153 -14.60 -35.31 -16.98
N ARG A 154 -14.56 -34.76 -15.80
CA ARG A 154 -14.86 -35.41 -14.54
C ARG A 154 -15.96 -34.63 -13.82
N GLU A 155 -16.77 -35.34 -13.10
CA GLU A 155 -17.74 -34.75 -12.18
C GLU A 155 -17.13 -34.62 -10.80
N ILE A 156 -17.28 -33.46 -10.19
CA ILE A 156 -16.91 -33.14 -8.79
C ILE A 156 -18.17 -32.68 -8.08
N LYS A 157 -18.41 -33.18 -6.87
CA LYS A 157 -19.51 -32.68 -6.04
C LYS A 157 -19.19 -31.24 -5.59
N LEU A 158 -20.19 -30.37 -5.65
CA LEU A 158 -20.08 -29.00 -5.16
C LEU A 158 -19.75 -28.96 -3.66
N ALA A 159 -20.29 -29.90 -2.90
CA ALA A 159 -19.97 -30.07 -1.48
C ALA A 159 -18.47 -30.38 -1.26
N GLU A 160 -17.84 -31.20 -2.11
CA GLU A 160 -16.40 -31.53 -2.05
C GLU A 160 -15.55 -30.28 -2.34
N LEU A 161 -15.86 -29.54 -3.41
CA LEU A 161 -15.19 -28.29 -3.76
C LEU A 161 -15.26 -27.29 -2.60
N ASN A 162 -16.47 -27.04 -2.11
CA ASN A 162 -16.67 -26.06 -1.05
C ASN A 162 -16.12 -26.52 0.31
N GLY A 163 -16.00 -27.83 0.54
CA GLY A 163 -15.32 -28.37 1.72
C GLY A 163 -13.82 -28.03 1.75
N VAL A 164 -13.15 -28.11 0.59
CA VAL A 164 -11.75 -27.69 0.44
C VAL A 164 -11.61 -26.18 0.66
N ILE A 165 -12.51 -25.38 0.10
CA ILE A 165 -12.50 -23.92 0.25
C ILE A 165 -12.76 -23.52 1.69
N GLU A 166 -13.76 -24.12 2.35
CA GLU A 166 -14.10 -23.87 3.76
C GLU A 166 -12.91 -24.13 4.67
N ALA A 167 -12.24 -25.28 4.51
CA ALA A 167 -11.09 -25.64 5.33
C ALA A 167 -9.94 -24.62 5.24
N ARG A 168 -9.62 -24.17 4.02
CA ARG A 168 -8.59 -23.14 3.85
C ARG A 168 -9.02 -21.77 4.34
N MET A 169 -10.29 -21.42 4.12
CA MET A 169 -10.81 -20.14 4.63
C MET A 169 -10.82 -20.11 6.16
N ASP A 170 -11.15 -21.23 6.80
CA ASP A 170 -11.07 -21.34 8.25
C ASP A 170 -9.68 -21.05 8.78
N GLU A 171 -8.63 -21.60 8.16
CA GLU A 171 -7.25 -21.33 8.54
C GLU A 171 -6.89 -19.84 8.36
N ILE A 172 -7.32 -19.23 7.24
CA ILE A 172 -7.11 -17.79 7.01
C ILE A 172 -7.81 -16.98 8.11
N LEU A 173 -9.05 -17.32 8.44
CA LEU A 173 -9.84 -16.61 9.45
C LEU A 173 -9.29 -16.80 10.86
N GLU A 174 -8.70 -17.96 11.20
CA GLU A 174 -7.98 -18.15 12.46
C GLU A 174 -6.82 -17.19 12.61
N ASN A 175 -6.02 -17.06 11.54
CA ASN A 175 -4.91 -16.12 11.53
C ASN A 175 -5.38 -14.66 11.60
N VAL A 176 -6.48 -14.32 10.93
CA VAL A 176 -7.10 -12.98 11.03
C VAL A 176 -7.55 -12.71 12.45
N TYR A 177 -8.25 -13.68 13.08
CA TYR A 177 -8.70 -13.58 14.46
C TYR A 177 -7.53 -13.34 15.43
N ALA A 178 -6.49 -14.17 15.34
CA ALA A 178 -5.32 -14.06 16.20
C ALA A 178 -4.63 -12.68 16.07
N ARG A 179 -4.60 -12.12 14.84
CA ARG A 179 -4.05 -10.77 14.61
C ARG A 179 -4.93 -9.67 15.18
N LEU A 180 -6.25 -9.79 15.08
CA LEU A 180 -7.20 -8.86 15.69
C LEU A 180 -7.12 -8.91 17.22
N GLU A 181 -7.11 -10.10 17.78
CA GLU A 181 -7.00 -10.32 19.23
C GLU A 181 -5.70 -9.71 19.80
N ALA A 182 -4.57 -9.93 19.11
CA ALA A 182 -3.27 -9.37 19.49
C ALA A 182 -3.24 -7.84 19.51
N THR A 183 -4.18 -7.15 18.85
CA THR A 183 -4.29 -5.69 18.95
C THR A 183 -4.82 -5.21 20.30
N GLY A 184 -5.55 -6.06 21.04
CA GLY A 184 -6.29 -5.69 22.24
C GLY A 184 -7.49 -4.76 21.98
N LEU A 185 -7.85 -4.53 20.71
CA LEU A 185 -8.87 -3.56 20.32
C LEU A 185 -10.21 -4.17 19.90
N MET A 186 -10.38 -5.50 19.95
CA MET A 186 -11.61 -6.15 19.49
C MET A 186 -12.87 -5.63 20.18
N SER A 187 -12.81 -5.37 21.49
CA SER A 187 -13.95 -4.87 22.28
C SER A 187 -14.37 -3.44 21.92
N VAL A 188 -13.54 -2.70 21.17
CA VAL A 188 -13.81 -1.29 20.80
C VAL A 188 -14.06 -1.10 19.31
N LEU A 189 -14.29 -2.18 18.56
CA LEU A 189 -14.67 -2.15 17.15
C LEU A 189 -16.19 -1.97 17.00
N GLY A 190 -16.70 -0.81 17.44
CA GLY A 190 -18.14 -0.54 17.46
C GLY A 190 -18.81 -0.48 16.09
N ALA A 191 -18.04 -0.23 15.02
CA ALA A 191 -18.52 -0.27 13.64
C ALA A 191 -18.25 -1.63 12.93
N GLY A 192 -17.78 -2.64 13.69
CA GLY A 192 -17.58 -3.98 13.16
C GLY A 192 -16.45 -4.12 12.15
N ILE A 193 -16.66 -4.97 11.15
CA ILE A 193 -15.66 -5.38 10.18
C ILE A 193 -16.12 -5.02 8.76
N VAL A 194 -15.20 -4.47 7.99
CA VAL A 194 -15.39 -4.19 6.56
C VAL A 194 -14.46 -5.09 5.76
N ILE A 195 -14.98 -5.85 4.82
CA ILE A 195 -14.20 -6.76 3.98
C ILE A 195 -14.12 -6.27 2.54
N THR A 196 -12.97 -6.53 1.90
CA THR A 196 -12.66 -6.07 0.54
C THR A 196 -11.66 -7.00 -0.15
N GLY A 197 -11.40 -6.75 -1.43
CA GLY A 197 -10.51 -7.54 -2.27
C GLY A 197 -11.21 -8.71 -2.95
N GLY A 198 -10.56 -9.33 -3.93
CA GLY A 198 -11.14 -10.41 -4.73
C GLY A 198 -11.58 -11.63 -3.90
N GLY A 199 -10.80 -11.98 -2.86
CA GLY A 199 -11.17 -13.07 -1.94
C GLY A 199 -12.42 -12.79 -1.12
N ALA A 200 -12.80 -11.52 -0.93
CA ALA A 200 -14.04 -11.17 -0.24
C ALA A 200 -15.29 -11.52 -1.05
N ALA A 201 -15.18 -11.71 -2.36
CA ALA A 201 -16.29 -12.12 -3.22
C ALA A 201 -16.75 -13.56 -3.00
N LEU A 202 -16.03 -14.35 -2.18
CA LEU A 202 -16.39 -15.71 -1.85
C LEU A 202 -17.77 -15.76 -1.17
N LYS A 203 -18.65 -16.61 -1.68
CA LYS A 203 -20.03 -16.74 -1.16
C LYS A 203 -20.02 -17.07 0.32
N ASN A 204 -20.98 -16.55 1.06
CA ASN A 204 -21.19 -16.76 2.50
C ASN A 204 -20.06 -16.24 3.42
N LEU A 205 -18.98 -15.65 2.91
CA LEU A 205 -17.86 -15.18 3.74
C LEU A 205 -18.27 -14.19 4.84
N PRO A 206 -19.09 -13.14 4.58
CA PRO A 206 -19.54 -12.25 5.66
C PRO A 206 -20.28 -12.96 6.78
N ALA A 207 -21.15 -13.91 6.41
CA ALA A 207 -21.94 -14.66 7.40
C ALA A 207 -21.03 -15.55 8.28
N VAL A 208 -20.09 -16.29 7.67
CA VAL A 208 -19.10 -17.11 8.39
C VAL A 208 -18.26 -16.26 9.32
N MET A 209 -17.79 -15.10 8.85
CA MET A 209 -17.00 -14.18 9.66
C MET A 209 -17.82 -13.61 10.82
N SER A 210 -19.07 -13.19 10.56
CA SER A 210 -19.94 -12.64 11.60
C SER A 210 -20.26 -13.67 12.68
N GLU A 211 -20.52 -14.92 12.28
CA GLU A 211 -20.75 -16.03 13.21
C GLU A 211 -19.53 -16.31 14.09
N ARG A 212 -18.33 -16.31 13.49
CA ARG A 212 -17.07 -16.64 14.16
C ARG A 212 -16.55 -15.51 15.08
N LEU A 213 -16.61 -14.26 14.57
CA LEU A 213 -16.05 -13.10 15.27
C LEU A 213 -17.06 -12.41 16.20
N LYS A 214 -18.35 -12.79 16.11
CA LYS A 214 -19.46 -12.17 16.86
C LYS A 214 -19.55 -10.65 16.64
N MET A 215 -19.26 -10.22 15.41
CA MET A 215 -19.28 -8.81 14.98
C MET A 215 -20.06 -8.68 13.67
N GLU A 216 -20.59 -7.49 13.42
CA GLU A 216 -21.16 -7.19 12.12
C GLU A 216 -20.07 -7.15 11.04
N VAL A 217 -20.33 -7.77 9.89
CA VAL A 217 -19.45 -7.81 8.75
C VAL A 217 -20.17 -7.30 7.51
N ARG A 218 -19.58 -6.30 6.87
CA ARG A 218 -20.11 -5.76 5.61
C ARG A 218 -19.06 -5.77 4.51
N TYR A 219 -19.51 -5.80 3.27
CA TYR A 219 -18.64 -5.53 2.13
C TYR A 219 -18.22 -4.07 2.07
N SER A 220 -17.02 -3.82 1.55
CA SER A 220 -16.60 -2.48 1.21
C SER A 220 -17.43 -1.94 0.05
N ALA A 221 -17.72 -0.64 0.11
CA ALA A 221 -18.23 0.12 -1.01
C ALA A 221 -17.48 1.45 -1.06
N VAL A 222 -17.11 1.89 -2.25
CA VAL A 222 -16.49 3.19 -2.41
C VAL A 222 -17.50 4.28 -2.04
N ARG A 223 -17.07 5.23 -1.20
CA ARG A 223 -17.97 6.29 -0.70
C ARG A 223 -18.50 7.17 -1.83
N LYS A 224 -19.74 7.61 -1.70
CA LYS A 224 -20.33 8.57 -2.62
C LYS A 224 -19.48 9.83 -2.73
N GLY A 225 -19.26 10.30 -3.94
CA GLY A 225 -18.43 11.48 -4.22
C GLY A 225 -16.97 11.19 -4.55
N VAL A 226 -16.50 9.95 -4.35
CA VAL A 226 -15.14 9.53 -4.79
C VAL A 226 -15.14 9.11 -6.25
N VAL A 227 -16.22 8.48 -6.72
CA VAL A 227 -16.38 8.03 -8.11
C VAL A 227 -17.55 8.80 -8.74
N ALA A 228 -17.41 9.18 -10.01
CA ALA A 228 -18.48 9.82 -10.75
C ALA A 228 -19.70 8.89 -10.87
N SER A 229 -20.89 9.47 -10.89
CA SER A 229 -22.18 8.75 -10.80
C SER A 229 -22.48 7.77 -11.95
N GLY A 230 -21.62 7.69 -12.97
CA GLY A 230 -21.76 6.76 -14.10
C GLY A 230 -21.14 5.37 -13.90
N ASP A 231 -20.21 5.23 -12.95
CA ASP A 231 -19.40 4.00 -12.78
C ASP A 231 -19.78 3.22 -11.53
N LEU A 232 -21.07 2.95 -11.34
CA LEU A 232 -21.58 2.17 -10.20
C LEU A 232 -20.95 0.78 -10.09
N VAL A 233 -20.57 0.17 -11.20
CA VAL A 233 -19.91 -1.15 -11.23
C VAL A 233 -18.54 -1.07 -10.55
N VAL A 234 -17.75 -0.06 -10.86
CA VAL A 234 -16.43 0.15 -10.24
C VAL A 234 -16.57 0.50 -8.76
N ALA A 235 -17.58 1.32 -8.41
CA ALA A 235 -17.80 1.75 -7.04
C ALA A 235 -18.27 0.61 -6.12
N SER A 236 -19.03 -0.37 -6.65
CA SER A 236 -19.60 -1.47 -5.88
C SER A 236 -18.72 -2.72 -5.85
N ASN A 237 -17.75 -2.86 -6.78
CA ASN A 237 -16.89 -4.03 -6.82
C ASN A 237 -15.69 -3.86 -5.86
N PRO A 238 -15.58 -4.72 -4.81
CA PRO A 238 -14.49 -4.64 -3.84
C PRO A 238 -13.10 -4.89 -4.45
N GLU A 239 -12.99 -5.49 -5.62
CA GLU A 239 -11.72 -5.71 -6.32
C GLU A 239 -11.05 -4.41 -6.75
N TYR A 240 -11.83 -3.41 -7.16
CA TYR A 240 -11.32 -2.12 -7.64
C TYR A 240 -11.06 -1.10 -6.51
N ALA A 241 -11.48 -1.39 -5.30
CA ALA A 241 -11.42 -0.43 -4.20
C ALA A 241 -9.99 0.09 -3.92
N VAL A 242 -8.96 -0.76 -4.05
CA VAL A 242 -7.56 -0.36 -3.89
C VAL A 242 -7.12 0.58 -5.02
N ALA A 243 -7.45 0.27 -6.27
CA ALA A 243 -7.12 1.11 -7.42
C ALA A 243 -7.78 2.49 -7.31
N VAL A 244 -9.06 2.52 -6.94
CA VAL A 244 -9.78 3.78 -6.68
C VAL A 244 -9.13 4.56 -5.54
N GLY A 245 -8.73 3.89 -4.46
CA GLY A 245 -8.04 4.50 -3.33
C GLY A 245 -6.70 5.15 -3.71
N LEU A 246 -5.93 4.48 -4.56
CA LEU A 246 -4.66 5.01 -5.07
C LEU A 246 -4.89 6.21 -6.00
N LEU A 247 -5.88 6.13 -6.89
CA LEU A 247 -6.25 7.23 -7.79
C LEU A 247 -6.76 8.45 -7.01
N ALA A 248 -7.56 8.25 -5.98
CA ALA A 248 -8.06 9.33 -5.13
C ALA A 248 -6.96 10.09 -4.36
N LYS A 249 -5.78 9.49 -4.21
CA LYS A 249 -4.59 10.15 -3.63
C LYS A 249 -3.73 10.88 -4.66
N GLY A 250 -4.00 10.69 -5.95
CA GLY A 250 -3.30 11.36 -7.02
C GLY A 250 -3.63 12.86 -7.03
N THR A 251 -2.61 13.69 -7.18
CA THR A 251 -2.75 15.16 -7.28
C THR A 251 -2.64 15.67 -8.72
N LYS A 252 -2.23 14.81 -9.64
CA LYS A 252 -2.03 15.14 -11.06
C LYS A 252 -2.72 14.11 -11.94
N ASN A 253 -3.33 14.57 -13.02
CA ASN A 253 -3.87 13.70 -14.04
C ASN A 253 -2.76 13.31 -15.01
N CYS A 254 -2.19 12.13 -14.87
CA CYS A 254 -1.12 11.63 -15.73
C CYS A 254 -1.59 11.27 -17.17
N ALA A 255 -2.88 11.09 -17.38
CA ALA A 255 -3.46 10.86 -18.71
C ALA A 255 -3.58 12.16 -19.54
N LEU A 256 -3.52 13.31 -18.90
CA LEU A 256 -3.58 14.64 -19.51
C LEU A 256 -2.28 15.42 -19.23
N TYR A 257 -1.13 14.75 -19.20
CA TYR A 257 0.14 15.45 -19.09
C TYR A 257 0.35 16.32 -20.32
N ILE A 258 0.01 17.60 -20.19
CA ILE A 258 0.45 18.65 -21.11
C ILE A 258 1.82 19.07 -20.56
N PRO A 259 2.93 18.79 -21.28
CA PRO A 259 4.24 19.26 -20.85
C PRO A 259 4.18 20.77 -20.63
N PRO A 260 4.76 21.29 -19.54
CA PRO A 260 4.78 22.73 -19.32
C PRO A 260 5.39 23.39 -20.58
N LYS A 261 4.69 24.41 -21.12
CA LYS A 261 5.25 25.23 -22.18
C LYS A 261 6.65 25.64 -21.72
N PRO A 262 7.69 25.44 -22.54
CA PRO A 262 9.01 25.95 -22.19
C PRO A 262 8.85 27.41 -21.85
N GLU A 263 9.27 27.81 -20.69
CA GLU A 263 9.32 29.23 -20.30
C GLU A 263 10.12 29.94 -21.37
N PRO A 264 9.63 31.09 -21.91
CA PRO A 264 10.39 31.83 -22.87
C PRO A 264 11.74 32.14 -22.25
N LYS A 265 12.81 31.64 -22.89
CA LYS A 265 14.17 32.02 -22.49
C LYS A 265 14.19 33.54 -22.58
N ILE A 266 14.27 34.20 -21.43
CA ILE A 266 14.56 35.61 -21.36
C ILE A 266 15.97 35.72 -21.90
N GLU A 267 16.11 36.12 -23.17
CA GLU A 267 17.38 36.50 -23.69
C GLU A 267 17.90 37.64 -22.84
N PRO A 268 19.14 37.58 -22.33
CA PRO A 268 19.66 38.65 -21.50
C PRO A 268 19.58 39.93 -22.34
N VAL A 269 18.83 40.91 -21.83
CA VAL A 269 18.82 42.27 -22.40
C VAL A 269 20.26 42.73 -22.40
N VAL A 270 20.83 42.81 -23.59
CA VAL A 270 22.13 43.45 -23.82
C VAL A 270 21.93 44.93 -23.52
N GLU A 271 22.29 45.38 -22.35
CA GLU A 271 22.41 46.83 -22.07
C GLU A 271 23.40 47.43 -23.08
N PRO A 272 23.05 48.54 -23.76
CA PRO A 272 23.98 49.20 -24.66
C PRO A 272 25.20 49.70 -23.87
N GLU A 273 26.38 49.23 -24.28
CA GLU A 273 27.63 49.68 -23.71
C GLU A 273 27.73 51.21 -23.74
N PRO A 274 28.12 51.89 -22.66
CA PRO A 274 28.40 53.33 -22.67
C PRO A 274 29.61 53.62 -23.57
N THR A 275 29.40 54.48 -24.52
CA THR A 275 30.45 55.02 -25.39
C THR A 275 31.50 55.71 -24.57
N VAL A 276 32.69 55.14 -24.45
CA VAL A 276 33.82 55.74 -23.75
C VAL A 276 34.69 56.45 -24.80
N GLU A 277 34.86 57.76 -24.63
CA GLU A 277 35.82 58.59 -25.37
C GLU A 277 37.27 58.13 -25.12
N PRO A 278 38.17 58.24 -26.08
CA PRO A 278 39.54 57.75 -25.94
C PRO A 278 40.40 58.69 -25.08
N THR A 279 40.99 58.16 -24.04
CA THR A 279 42.05 58.83 -23.23
C THR A 279 43.37 58.05 -23.41
N PRO A 280 44.54 58.75 -23.43
CA PRO A 280 45.76 58.23 -24.02
C PRO A 280 46.51 57.20 -23.13
N GLU A 281 47.31 56.39 -23.81
CA GLU A 281 48.22 55.38 -23.25
C GLU A 281 49.17 55.91 -22.18
N PRO A 282 49.47 55.11 -21.13
CA PRO A 282 50.78 55.15 -20.48
C PRO A 282 51.52 53.79 -20.58
N GLU A 283 52.83 53.96 -20.64
CA GLU A 283 53.92 53.03 -20.88
C GLU A 283 53.99 51.77 -19.94
N PRO A 284 54.80 50.75 -20.29
CA PRO A 284 54.76 49.41 -19.70
C PRO A 284 55.54 49.32 -18.38
N VAL A 285 54.94 48.74 -17.37
CA VAL A 285 55.59 48.39 -16.10
C VAL A 285 55.68 46.85 -15.96
N LYS A 286 56.89 46.41 -15.60
CA LYS A 286 57.47 45.07 -15.51
C LYS A 286 56.68 44.14 -14.60
N GLU A 287 56.49 42.87 -15.08
CA GLU A 287 56.01 41.72 -14.34
C GLU A 287 56.86 41.33 -13.13
N LYS A 288 56.14 40.92 -12.04
CA LYS A 288 56.70 40.10 -10.97
C LYS A 288 55.86 38.82 -10.83
N PRO A 289 56.49 37.65 -10.57
CA PRO A 289 55.80 36.36 -10.66
C PRO A 289 54.88 36.08 -9.46
N LYS A 290 53.65 35.59 -9.75
CA LYS A 290 52.67 35.14 -8.75
C LYS A 290 52.98 33.72 -8.31
N LYS A 291 53.15 33.56 -6.98
CA LYS A 291 53.20 32.26 -6.30
C LYS A 291 51.82 31.55 -6.34
N GLU A 292 51.82 30.33 -6.82
CA GLU A 292 50.66 29.41 -6.74
C GLU A 292 50.30 29.08 -5.30
N LYS A 293 49.04 29.33 -4.92
CA LYS A 293 48.43 28.82 -3.69
C LYS A 293 47.68 27.55 -3.97
N LYS A 294 48.16 26.41 -3.46
CA LYS A 294 47.45 25.14 -3.43
C LYS A 294 46.17 25.29 -2.62
N LYS A 295 45.00 25.04 -3.26
CA LYS A 295 43.72 24.94 -2.57
C LYS A 295 43.61 23.57 -1.92
N GLY A 296 43.46 23.48 -0.63
CA GLY A 296 43.08 22.29 0.11
C GLY A 296 41.59 21.97 -0.04
N PRO A 297 41.15 20.74 0.17
CA PRO A 297 39.76 20.32 -0.05
C PRO A 297 38.83 21.02 0.94
N GLY A 298 37.73 21.54 0.41
CA GLY A 298 36.72 22.27 1.17
C GLY A 298 35.97 21.40 2.19
N LEU A 299 35.36 22.06 3.16
CA LEU A 299 34.68 21.52 4.33
C LEU A 299 33.59 20.44 3.98
N PHE A 300 33.03 20.47 2.77
CA PHE A 300 32.02 19.52 2.30
C PHE A 300 32.55 18.11 2.00
N GLY A 301 33.85 17.96 1.68
CA GLY A 301 34.45 16.63 1.43
C GLY A 301 34.72 15.81 2.70
N ARG A 302 34.61 16.40 3.89
CA ARG A 302 34.77 15.70 5.17
C ARG A 302 33.47 15.16 5.74
N LEU A 303 32.31 15.70 5.34
CA LEU A 303 31.00 15.24 5.85
C LEU A 303 30.53 13.95 5.19
N THR A 304 30.85 13.74 3.90
CA THR A 304 30.40 12.53 3.15
C THR A 304 31.14 11.27 3.56
N LYS A 305 32.43 11.36 3.98
CA LYS A 305 33.19 10.18 4.44
C LYS A 305 32.77 9.65 5.81
N GLY A 306 32.11 10.46 6.63
CA GLY A 306 31.62 10.02 7.95
C GLY A 306 30.30 9.23 7.86
N ILE A 307 29.51 9.47 6.85
CA ILE A 307 28.20 8.80 6.67
C ILE A 307 28.37 7.40 6.07
N ASP A 308 29.34 7.22 5.16
CA ASP A 308 29.62 5.89 4.56
C ASP A 308 30.21 4.89 5.56
N THR A 309 30.93 5.36 6.59
CA THR A 309 31.53 4.50 7.62
C THR A 309 30.48 4.08 8.66
N PHE A 310 29.49 4.94 8.96
CA PHE A 310 28.45 4.65 9.95
C PHE A 310 27.40 3.67 9.41
N GLY A 311 27.14 3.70 8.07
CA GLY A 311 26.22 2.75 7.43
C GLY A 311 26.74 1.32 7.33
N LYS A 312 28.06 1.12 7.25
CA LYS A 312 28.67 -0.21 7.14
C LYS A 312 28.73 -0.98 8.47
N THR A 313 28.85 -0.30 9.58
CA THR A 313 28.93 -0.95 10.91
C THR A 313 27.58 -1.40 11.47
N LEU A 314 26.45 -0.99 10.87
CA LEU A 314 25.10 -1.35 11.35
C LEU A 314 24.51 -2.60 10.67
N PHE A 315 25.18 -3.16 9.65
CA PHE A 315 24.62 -4.24 8.82
C PHE A 315 25.51 -5.47 8.65
N ASP A 316 26.70 -5.50 9.29
CA ASP A 316 27.67 -6.61 9.14
C ASP A 316 27.64 -7.67 10.26
N ASP A 317 26.70 -7.60 11.23
CA ASP A 317 26.70 -8.50 12.41
C ASP A 317 25.70 -9.68 12.35
N ASP A 318 24.97 -9.93 11.24
CA ASP A 318 23.93 -10.97 11.23
C ASP A 318 24.19 -12.22 10.36
N ASP A 319 25.39 -12.40 9.80
CA ASP A 319 25.68 -13.55 8.90
C ASP A 319 26.61 -14.62 9.48
N ASN A 320 26.69 -14.80 10.79
CA ASN A 320 27.60 -15.83 11.35
C ASN A 320 27.03 -16.65 12.50
N GLU A 321 25.81 -17.22 12.35
CA GLU A 321 25.39 -18.39 13.17
C GLU A 321 24.44 -19.29 12.36
N SER A 322 25.00 -20.22 11.61
CA SER A 322 24.43 -21.57 11.44
C SER A 322 25.40 -22.47 10.66
N LYS A 323 26.15 -23.23 11.42
CA LYS A 323 26.63 -24.57 11.04
C LYS A 323 26.01 -25.58 11.97
#